data_4f818238fc841b48ad845069ba49e1ad
#
_entry.id   4f818238fc841b48ad845069ba49e1ad
#
_cell.length_a   1.000
_cell.length_b   1.000
_cell.length_c   1.000
_cell.angle_alpha   90.00
_cell.angle_beta   90.00
_cell.angle_gamma   90.00
#
_symmetry.space_group_name_H-M   'P 1'
#
loop_
_entity.id
_entity.type
_entity.pdbx_description
1 polymer ?
#
loop_
_entity_poly.entity_id
_entity_poly.type
_entity_poly.pdbx_seq_one_letter_code
_entity_poly.pdbx_strand_id
1 'polypeptide(L)'
;MKRTMKKSSWITVLIAAVVAALAWALLPTVALASPLYPTGTIGYDVSWPNCSATAPRNPSFGIVGVSDGTGYSQNPCLAQESAWFPSVNLYVNTGWNDQSIYLNPNSPRVCAAGDQNCLAYNYGYNAGLYALSYANSQTVHASAWWLDVETSNTWNTNVVQNQNSLQGEYDALVANGVSTVGIYSTTAQWQSVTGGWINNWPSWGATTWTTATQALTYCTGHQFTGGPSYFMQFKPKRGLDQDVAC
;
A
#
# COMPACT_ATOMS: atom_id res chain seq x y z
N MET A 1 -77.87 9.68 17.86
CA MET A 1 -76.60 9.17 18.34
C MET A 1 -75.77 8.62 17.17
N LYS A 2 -74.79 9.40 16.66
CA LYS A 2 -73.86 8.96 15.59
C LYS A 2 -72.57 8.48 16.20
N ARG A 3 -72.24 7.21 16.02
CA ARG A 3 -70.94 6.62 16.38
C ARG A 3 -69.91 6.95 15.31
N THR A 4 -68.94 7.77 15.60
CA THR A 4 -67.73 7.98 14.80
C THR A 4 -66.74 6.87 15.05
N MET A 5 -66.43 6.08 14.00
CA MET A 5 -65.39 5.04 14.06
C MET A 5 -63.99 5.69 13.97
N LYS A 6 -63.14 5.45 14.96
CA LYS A 6 -61.70 5.77 14.91
C LYS A 6 -60.98 4.79 13.94
N LYS A 7 -60.73 5.23 12.72
CA LYS A 7 -59.80 4.58 11.79
C LYS A 7 -58.57 5.46 11.63
N SER A 8 -57.55 5.32 12.42
CA SER A 8 -56.30 6.08 12.18
C SER A 8 -55.04 5.61 12.89
N SER A 9 -54.99 4.42 13.51
CA SER A 9 -53.75 4.09 14.28
C SER A 9 -52.86 2.99 13.65
N TRP A 10 -53.38 2.22 12.72
CA TRP A 10 -52.64 1.06 12.19
C TRP A 10 -51.77 1.35 10.96
N ILE A 11 -52.13 2.36 10.16
CA ILE A 11 -51.45 2.74 8.95
C ILE A 11 -50.11 3.44 9.29
N THR A 12 -50.08 4.25 10.35
CA THR A 12 -48.88 4.96 10.78
C THR A 12 -47.81 4.04 11.35
N VAL A 13 -48.18 2.96 12.01
CA VAL A 13 -47.23 1.98 12.57
C VAL A 13 -46.60 1.13 11.47
N LEU A 14 -47.36 0.77 10.43
CA LEU A 14 -46.84 -0.02 9.30
C LEU A 14 -45.86 0.78 8.43
N ILE A 15 -46.10 2.07 8.23
CA ILE A 15 -45.16 2.93 7.45
C ILE A 15 -43.84 3.13 8.22
N ALA A 16 -43.89 3.30 9.54
CA ALA A 16 -42.67 3.45 10.36
C ALA A 16 -41.81 2.16 10.38
N ALA A 17 -42.43 0.99 10.40
CA ALA A 17 -41.75 -0.28 10.37
C ALA A 17 -41.08 -0.58 8.99
N VAL A 18 -41.71 -0.18 7.88
CA VAL A 18 -41.14 -0.37 6.55
C VAL A 18 -39.99 0.58 6.29
N VAL A 19 -40.03 1.83 6.76
CA VAL A 19 -38.94 2.80 6.65
C VAL A 19 -37.72 2.35 7.49
N ALA A 20 -37.94 1.81 8.69
CA ALA A 20 -36.86 1.28 9.51
C ALA A 20 -36.19 0.04 8.89
N ALA A 21 -36.94 -0.86 8.25
CA ALA A 21 -36.41 -2.02 7.57
C ALA A 21 -35.60 -1.66 6.31
N LEU A 22 -36.00 -0.62 5.57
CA LEU A 22 -35.27 -0.12 4.39
C LEU A 22 -33.98 0.63 4.77
N ALA A 23 -33.91 1.28 5.93
CA ALA A 23 -32.71 1.96 6.41
C ALA A 23 -31.58 0.97 6.81
N TRP A 24 -31.92 -0.25 7.24
CA TRP A 24 -30.93 -1.28 7.56
C TRP A 24 -30.33 -1.96 6.31
N ALA A 25 -31.03 -1.93 5.17
CA ALA A 25 -30.56 -2.53 3.92
C ALA A 25 -29.52 -1.65 3.17
N LEU A 26 -29.30 -0.42 3.61
CA LEU A 26 -28.39 0.56 2.99
C LEU A 26 -27.08 0.80 3.79
N LEU A 27 -26.81 0.01 4.82
CA LEU A 27 -25.48 0.07 5.44
C LEU A 27 -24.47 -0.47 4.42
N PRO A 28 -23.45 0.33 4.04
CA PRO A 28 -22.42 -0.17 3.15
C PRO A 28 -21.75 -1.34 3.88
N THR A 29 -21.84 -2.53 3.31
CA THR A 29 -20.98 -3.63 3.73
C THR A 29 -19.56 -3.19 3.41
N VAL A 30 -18.77 -2.90 4.44
CA VAL A 30 -17.32 -2.74 4.27
C VAL A 30 -16.84 -4.10 3.77
N ALA A 31 -16.61 -4.21 2.47
CA ALA A 31 -15.96 -5.38 1.91
C ALA A 31 -14.55 -5.41 2.53
N LEU A 32 -14.29 -6.38 3.38
CA LEU A 32 -12.94 -6.66 3.82
C LEU A 32 -12.15 -6.99 2.56
N ALA A 33 -11.07 -6.25 2.33
CA ALA A 33 -10.19 -6.53 1.21
C ALA A 33 -9.71 -7.98 1.33
N SER A 34 -9.97 -8.77 0.30
CA SER A 34 -9.53 -10.17 0.28
C SER A 34 -8.01 -10.21 0.23
N PRO A 35 -7.36 -11.13 0.96
CA PRO A 35 -5.92 -11.30 0.87
C PRO A 35 -5.51 -11.64 -0.57
N LEU A 36 -4.33 -11.16 -0.99
CA LEU A 36 -3.84 -11.39 -2.37
C LEU A 36 -3.51 -12.86 -2.62
N TYR A 37 -3.11 -13.59 -1.57
CA TYR A 37 -2.77 -15.01 -1.60
C TYR A 37 -3.33 -15.73 -0.38
N PRO A 38 -3.54 -17.06 -0.44
CA PRO A 38 -3.90 -17.85 0.75
C PRO A 38 -2.85 -17.67 1.85
N THR A 39 -3.31 -17.56 3.11
CA THR A 39 -2.45 -17.43 4.29
C THR A 39 -1.43 -18.57 4.34
N GLY A 40 -0.17 -18.23 4.61
CA GLY A 40 0.94 -19.18 4.66
C GLY A 40 1.61 -19.45 3.31
N THR A 41 1.12 -18.87 2.20
CA THR A 41 1.80 -18.93 0.90
C THR A 41 3.14 -18.20 0.99
N ILE A 42 4.21 -18.83 0.44
CA ILE A 42 5.56 -18.27 0.46
C ILE A 42 5.91 -17.64 -0.88
N GLY A 43 6.40 -16.40 -0.84
CA GLY A 43 6.99 -15.67 -1.94
C GLY A 43 8.41 -15.21 -1.63
N TYR A 44 8.93 -14.38 -2.51
CA TYR A 44 10.25 -13.76 -2.40
C TYR A 44 10.16 -12.30 -2.78
N ASP A 45 10.96 -11.47 -2.13
CA ASP A 45 11.21 -10.12 -2.59
C ASP A 45 12.62 -9.99 -3.17
N VAL A 46 12.73 -9.23 -4.26
CA VAL A 46 13.96 -9.02 -5.00
C VAL A 46 13.99 -7.61 -5.61
N SER A 47 15.19 -7.11 -5.85
CA SER A 47 15.40 -5.84 -6.53
C SER A 47 16.81 -5.76 -7.12
N TRP A 48 17.20 -4.58 -7.60
CA TRP A 48 18.47 -4.32 -8.27
C TRP A 48 19.72 -4.97 -7.65
N PRO A 49 19.89 -5.16 -6.32
CA PRO A 49 21.04 -5.89 -5.79
C PRO A 49 21.04 -7.38 -6.16
N ASN A 50 19.88 -7.90 -6.59
CA ASN A 50 19.70 -9.30 -6.95
C ASN A 50 19.83 -9.56 -8.46
N CYS A 51 20.21 -8.57 -9.29
CA CYS A 51 20.34 -8.70 -10.74
C CYS A 51 21.18 -9.90 -11.21
N SER A 52 22.18 -10.29 -10.43
CA SER A 52 23.04 -11.44 -10.72
C SER A 52 22.66 -12.71 -9.95
N ALA A 53 21.59 -12.67 -9.16
CA ALA A 53 21.13 -13.82 -8.41
C ALA A 53 20.50 -14.88 -9.30
N THR A 54 20.39 -16.09 -8.77
CA THR A 54 19.66 -17.18 -9.44
C THR A 54 18.19 -17.13 -9.04
N ALA A 55 17.30 -17.24 -10.02
CA ALA A 55 15.88 -17.33 -9.80
C ALA A 55 15.52 -18.42 -8.76
N PRO A 56 14.59 -18.15 -7.82
CA PRO A 56 14.17 -19.14 -6.83
C PRO A 56 13.46 -20.31 -7.52
N ARG A 57 13.54 -21.50 -6.91
CA ARG A 57 12.87 -22.69 -7.43
C ARG A 57 11.41 -22.71 -6.99
N ASN A 58 10.49 -22.88 -7.96
CA ASN A 58 9.05 -23.03 -7.72
C ASN A 58 8.46 -21.93 -6.80
N PRO A 59 8.70 -20.64 -7.05
CA PRO A 59 8.11 -19.57 -6.25
C PRO A 59 6.59 -19.51 -6.47
N SER A 60 5.83 -19.16 -5.44
CA SER A 60 4.39 -18.93 -5.59
C SER A 60 4.09 -17.51 -6.09
N PHE A 61 4.85 -16.52 -5.62
CA PHE A 61 4.78 -15.12 -6.05
C PHE A 61 6.10 -14.41 -5.81
N GLY A 62 6.23 -13.23 -6.43
CA GLY A 62 7.33 -12.30 -6.17
C GLY A 62 6.83 -10.91 -5.81
N ILE A 63 7.65 -10.16 -5.07
CA ILE A 63 7.52 -8.72 -4.86
C ILE A 63 8.80 -8.09 -5.39
N VAL A 64 8.70 -7.37 -6.53
CA VAL A 64 9.89 -6.92 -7.28
C VAL A 64 10.03 -5.40 -7.19
N GLY A 65 11.22 -4.94 -6.83
CA GLY A 65 11.54 -3.52 -6.74
C GLY A 65 11.61 -2.86 -8.11
N VAL A 66 10.88 -1.75 -8.26
CA VAL A 66 10.87 -0.94 -9.51
C VAL A 66 12.04 0.02 -9.55
N SER A 67 12.50 0.47 -8.39
CA SER A 67 13.59 1.43 -8.20
C SER A 67 14.92 0.75 -7.80
N ASP A 68 16.01 1.49 -7.85
CA ASP A 68 17.37 1.05 -7.43
C ASP A 68 17.77 1.62 -6.06
N GLY A 69 16.84 1.63 -5.11
CA GLY A 69 17.08 2.03 -3.72
C GLY A 69 16.69 3.47 -3.39
N THR A 70 16.23 4.27 -4.36
CA THR A 70 15.76 5.65 -4.14
C THR A 70 14.52 5.95 -4.98
N GLY A 71 13.73 6.93 -4.57
CA GLY A 71 12.68 7.48 -5.43
C GLY A 71 13.26 8.07 -6.72
N TYR A 72 12.50 8.04 -7.81
CA TYR A 72 12.94 8.52 -9.15
C TYR A 72 14.15 7.78 -9.72
N SER A 73 14.40 6.55 -9.30
CA SER A 73 15.42 5.69 -9.85
C SER A 73 14.81 4.45 -10.52
N GLN A 74 15.62 3.63 -11.18
CA GLN A 74 15.15 2.52 -12.01
C GLN A 74 15.96 1.25 -11.74
N ASN A 75 15.28 0.15 -11.40
CA ASN A 75 15.91 -1.17 -11.33
C ASN A 75 16.21 -1.69 -12.75
N PRO A 76 17.48 -1.80 -13.15
CA PRO A 76 17.82 -2.22 -14.51
C PRO A 76 17.43 -3.68 -14.81
N CYS A 77 17.10 -4.46 -13.79
CA CYS A 77 16.77 -5.88 -13.90
C CYS A 77 15.27 -6.16 -13.72
N LEU A 78 14.42 -5.14 -13.64
CA LEU A 78 13.00 -5.26 -13.34
C LEU A 78 12.30 -6.34 -14.18
N ALA A 79 12.47 -6.31 -15.50
CA ALA A 79 11.85 -7.29 -16.38
C ALA A 79 12.39 -8.72 -16.16
N GLN A 80 13.70 -8.85 -15.95
CA GLN A 80 14.35 -10.14 -15.70
C GLN A 80 13.86 -10.75 -14.38
N GLU A 81 13.85 -9.97 -13.30
CA GLU A 81 13.44 -10.42 -11.98
C GLU A 81 11.95 -10.76 -11.93
N SER A 82 11.13 -9.95 -12.59
CA SER A 82 9.69 -10.21 -12.71
C SER A 82 9.40 -11.54 -13.40
N ALA A 83 10.20 -11.90 -14.40
CA ALA A 83 10.04 -13.17 -15.12
C ALA A 83 10.36 -14.42 -14.28
N TRP A 84 10.92 -14.27 -13.09
CA TRP A 84 11.17 -15.40 -12.17
C TRP A 84 9.89 -15.93 -11.52
N PHE A 85 8.80 -15.16 -11.53
CA PHE A 85 7.63 -15.40 -10.71
C PHE A 85 6.36 -15.60 -11.56
N PRO A 86 5.50 -16.56 -11.20
CA PRO A 86 4.22 -16.77 -11.89
C PRO A 86 3.20 -15.67 -11.59
N SER A 87 3.38 -14.95 -10.49
CA SER A 87 2.57 -13.81 -10.04
C SER A 87 3.48 -12.75 -9.42
N VAL A 88 3.30 -11.50 -9.83
CA VAL A 88 4.18 -10.39 -9.43
C VAL A 88 3.39 -9.31 -8.73
N ASN A 89 3.90 -8.86 -7.60
CA ASN A 89 3.63 -7.56 -7.00
C ASN A 89 4.84 -6.66 -7.24
N LEU A 90 4.66 -5.35 -7.16
CA LEU A 90 5.76 -4.41 -7.29
C LEU A 90 5.95 -3.61 -6.01
N TYR A 91 7.16 -3.11 -5.76
CA TYR A 91 7.40 -2.11 -4.76
C TYR A 91 8.29 -0.98 -5.28
N VAL A 92 8.18 0.18 -4.67
CA VAL A 92 8.94 1.38 -5.04
C VAL A 92 9.51 2.03 -3.79
N ASN A 93 10.79 2.42 -3.82
CA ASN A 93 11.38 3.20 -2.74
C ASN A 93 10.76 4.60 -2.73
N THR A 94 10.29 5.02 -1.57
CA THR A 94 9.62 6.30 -1.35
C THR A 94 10.53 7.30 -0.65
N GLY A 95 10.11 8.55 -0.59
CA GLY A 95 10.87 9.59 0.10
C GLY A 95 10.23 10.96 0.03
N TRP A 96 10.85 11.92 0.70
CA TRP A 96 10.57 13.34 0.55
C TRP A 96 11.84 14.16 0.74
N ASN A 97 12.16 14.95 -0.29
CA ASN A 97 13.31 15.87 -0.26
C ASN A 97 12.91 17.23 -0.81
N ASP A 98 12.89 18.24 0.03
CA ASP A 98 12.54 19.62 -0.30
C ASP A 98 13.62 20.37 -1.11
N GLN A 99 14.76 19.73 -1.36
CA GLN A 99 15.84 20.19 -2.25
C GLN A 99 15.93 19.39 -3.55
N SER A 100 14.94 18.50 -3.81
CA SER A 100 14.97 17.64 -4.99
C SER A 100 14.81 18.43 -6.28
N ILE A 101 15.53 18.01 -7.33
CA ILE A 101 15.34 18.52 -8.69
C ILE A 101 13.99 18.10 -9.32
N TYR A 102 13.29 17.16 -8.71
CA TYR A 102 11.99 16.65 -9.16
C TYR A 102 10.81 17.42 -8.56
N LEU A 103 11.04 18.52 -7.83
CA LEU A 103 9.98 19.35 -7.29
C LEU A 103 9.16 19.99 -8.41
N ASN A 104 7.84 19.84 -8.33
CA ASN A 104 6.90 20.42 -9.28
C ASN A 104 5.75 21.13 -8.55
N PRO A 105 5.79 22.47 -8.42
CA PRO A 105 4.75 23.22 -7.72
C PRO A 105 3.42 23.33 -8.48
N ASN A 106 3.36 22.85 -9.74
CA ASN A 106 2.22 23.05 -10.62
C ASN A 106 1.48 21.75 -10.98
N SER A 107 1.97 20.57 -10.59
CA SER A 107 1.37 19.28 -10.97
C SER A 107 1.59 18.21 -9.90
N PRO A 108 0.54 17.44 -9.54
CA PRO A 108 -0.84 17.55 -10.03
C PRO A 108 -1.62 18.74 -9.43
N ARG A 109 -1.10 19.37 -8.38
CA ARG A 109 -1.71 20.52 -7.71
C ARG A 109 -0.91 21.77 -7.96
N VAL A 110 -1.60 22.92 -8.09
CA VAL A 110 -0.93 24.22 -8.06
C VAL A 110 -0.70 24.61 -6.61
N CYS A 111 0.55 24.65 -6.19
CA CYS A 111 0.94 24.96 -4.82
C CYS A 111 1.14 26.45 -4.61
N ALA A 112 0.63 26.98 -3.50
CA ALA A 112 0.97 28.34 -3.08
C ALA A 112 2.47 28.45 -2.76
N ALA A 113 3.03 29.65 -2.89
CA ALA A 113 4.42 29.89 -2.55
C ALA A 113 4.71 29.53 -1.09
N GLY A 114 5.69 28.66 -0.85
CA GLY A 114 6.06 28.19 0.49
C GLY A 114 5.20 27.04 1.04
N ASP A 115 4.19 26.56 0.33
CA ASP A 115 3.37 25.41 0.78
C ASP A 115 4.14 24.10 0.56
N GLN A 116 4.96 23.74 1.56
CA GLN A 116 5.76 22.53 1.55
C GLN A 116 4.92 21.24 1.61
N ASN A 117 3.72 21.28 2.20
CA ASN A 117 2.82 20.12 2.23
C ASN A 117 2.29 19.81 0.83
N CYS A 118 1.89 20.83 0.08
CA CYS A 118 1.49 20.69 -1.32
C CYS A 118 2.65 20.20 -2.19
N LEU A 119 3.85 20.76 -2.02
CA LEU A 119 5.04 20.34 -2.76
C LEU A 119 5.40 18.87 -2.47
N ALA A 120 5.31 18.45 -1.21
CA ALA A 120 5.55 17.06 -0.83
C ALA A 120 4.55 16.11 -1.48
N TYR A 121 3.27 16.48 -1.49
CA TYR A 121 2.24 15.71 -2.20
C TYR A 121 2.56 15.59 -3.71
N ASN A 122 2.88 16.70 -4.36
CA ASN A 122 3.21 16.71 -5.78
C ASN A 122 4.47 15.87 -6.08
N TYR A 123 5.47 15.95 -5.21
CA TYR A 123 6.68 15.12 -5.33
C TYR A 123 6.35 13.63 -5.32
N GLY A 124 5.60 13.16 -4.32
CA GLY A 124 5.20 11.76 -4.23
C GLY A 124 4.32 11.35 -5.41
N TYR A 125 3.34 12.17 -5.80
CA TYR A 125 2.48 11.87 -6.94
C TYR A 125 3.28 11.67 -8.24
N ASN A 126 4.22 12.55 -8.50
CA ASN A 126 5.07 12.43 -9.70
C ASN A 126 6.07 11.27 -9.57
N ALA A 127 6.52 10.89 -8.36
CA ALA A 127 7.34 9.70 -8.14
C ALA A 127 6.57 8.41 -8.49
N GLY A 128 5.31 8.30 -8.06
CA GLY A 128 4.43 7.20 -8.44
C GLY A 128 4.21 7.11 -9.96
N LEU A 129 3.97 8.23 -10.62
CA LEU A 129 3.87 8.27 -12.10
C LEU A 129 5.17 7.85 -12.78
N TYR A 130 6.32 8.27 -12.26
CA TYR A 130 7.62 7.89 -12.78
C TYR A 130 7.85 6.38 -12.68
N ALA A 131 7.57 5.79 -11.51
CA ALA A 131 7.68 4.36 -11.29
C ALA A 131 6.75 3.54 -12.19
N LEU A 132 5.48 3.95 -12.32
CA LEU A 132 4.51 3.33 -13.25
C LEU A 132 4.98 3.40 -14.70
N SER A 133 5.45 4.58 -15.14
CA SER A 133 5.96 4.76 -16.50
C SER A 133 7.13 3.83 -16.79
N TYR A 134 8.04 3.69 -15.82
CA TYR A 134 9.17 2.79 -15.96
C TYR A 134 8.73 1.32 -16.02
N ALA A 135 7.89 0.87 -15.08
CA ALA A 135 7.38 -0.51 -15.08
C ALA A 135 6.67 -0.85 -16.40
N ASN A 136 5.84 0.06 -16.91
CA ASN A 136 5.18 -0.08 -18.21
C ASN A 136 6.18 -0.16 -19.38
N SER A 137 7.25 0.62 -19.37
CA SER A 137 8.31 0.58 -20.39
C SER A 137 9.04 -0.77 -20.41
N GLN A 138 9.10 -1.45 -19.26
CA GLN A 138 9.65 -2.80 -19.11
C GLN A 138 8.61 -3.91 -19.38
N THR A 139 7.38 -3.56 -19.74
CA THR A 139 6.25 -4.49 -19.94
C THR A 139 5.95 -5.29 -18.66
N VAL A 140 6.18 -4.70 -17.50
CA VAL A 140 5.89 -5.31 -16.18
C VAL A 140 4.66 -4.63 -15.59
N HIS A 141 3.64 -5.44 -15.30
CA HIS A 141 2.36 -4.96 -14.77
C HIS A 141 2.00 -5.75 -13.52
N ALA A 142 1.52 -5.05 -12.49
CA ALA A 142 1.02 -5.66 -11.27
C ALA A 142 -0.20 -4.89 -10.74
N SER A 143 -1.16 -5.62 -10.20
CA SER A 143 -2.35 -5.04 -9.56
C SER A 143 -2.12 -4.62 -8.12
N ALA A 144 -1.01 -5.04 -7.51
CA ALA A 144 -0.62 -4.70 -6.14
C ALA A 144 0.77 -4.07 -6.12
N TRP A 145 0.88 -2.92 -5.44
CA TRP A 145 2.11 -2.16 -5.27
C TRP A 145 2.34 -1.80 -3.81
N TRP A 146 3.60 -1.75 -3.41
CA TRP A 146 4.03 -1.46 -2.05
C TRP A 146 4.92 -0.23 -2.03
N LEU A 147 4.56 0.74 -1.21
CA LEU A 147 5.38 1.91 -0.92
C LEU A 147 6.39 1.53 0.16
N ASP A 148 7.67 1.49 -0.20
CA ASP A 148 8.76 1.15 0.70
C ASP A 148 9.10 2.36 1.57
N VAL A 149 8.80 2.25 2.86
CA VAL A 149 8.98 3.32 3.86
C VAL A 149 10.00 2.87 4.90
N GLU A 150 11.26 3.14 4.59
CA GLU A 150 12.39 2.83 5.47
C GLU A 150 13.12 4.11 5.89
N THR A 151 13.71 4.10 7.10
CA THR A 151 14.50 5.24 7.60
C THR A 151 15.81 5.46 6.83
N SER A 152 16.24 4.48 6.04
CA SER A 152 17.34 4.59 5.09
C SER A 152 17.03 5.46 3.87
N ASN A 153 15.74 5.62 3.53
CA ASN A 153 15.31 6.50 2.45
C ASN A 153 15.47 7.98 2.86
N THR A 154 15.36 8.88 1.90
CA THR A 154 15.47 10.32 2.20
C THR A 154 14.13 10.85 2.74
N TRP A 155 14.14 11.39 3.94
CA TRP A 155 12.96 11.95 4.61
C TRP A 155 13.26 13.31 5.23
N ASN A 156 12.22 14.16 5.32
CA ASN A 156 12.25 15.38 6.09
C ASN A 156 11.93 15.10 7.58
N THR A 157 12.35 15.97 8.48
CA THR A 157 11.99 15.90 9.90
C THR A 157 10.50 16.20 10.16
N ASN A 158 9.83 16.83 9.19
CA ASN A 158 8.39 17.13 9.29
C ASN A 158 7.57 15.93 8.81
N VAL A 159 7.06 15.15 9.76
CA VAL A 159 6.26 13.93 9.49
C VAL A 159 5.02 14.21 8.63
N VAL A 160 4.42 15.41 8.70
CA VAL A 160 3.24 15.76 7.89
C VAL A 160 3.63 15.89 6.41
N GLN A 161 4.80 16.41 6.11
CA GLN A 161 5.31 16.47 4.74
C GLN A 161 5.60 15.06 4.21
N ASN A 162 6.20 14.19 5.02
CA ASN A 162 6.42 12.78 4.65
C ASN A 162 5.09 12.06 4.37
N GLN A 163 4.06 12.27 5.20
CA GLN A 163 2.70 11.74 4.97
C GLN A 163 2.11 12.27 3.65
N ASN A 164 2.28 13.56 3.33
CA ASN A 164 1.79 14.13 2.07
C ASN A 164 2.49 13.52 0.85
N SER A 165 3.81 13.28 0.92
CA SER A 165 4.53 12.59 -0.15
C SER A 165 3.98 11.18 -0.36
N LEU A 166 3.82 10.41 0.69
CA LEU A 166 3.23 9.06 0.63
C LEU A 166 1.79 9.08 0.08
N GLN A 167 0.97 10.05 0.51
CA GLN A 167 -0.39 10.21 -0.01
C GLN A 167 -0.39 10.52 -1.51
N GLY A 168 0.51 11.38 -1.97
CA GLY A 168 0.63 11.69 -3.39
C GLY A 168 0.98 10.45 -4.21
N GLU A 169 1.95 9.66 -3.76
CA GLU A 169 2.38 8.44 -4.46
C GLU A 169 1.29 7.36 -4.47
N TYR A 170 0.60 7.18 -3.34
CA TYR A 170 -0.59 6.33 -3.27
C TYR A 170 -1.67 6.76 -4.27
N ASP A 171 -2.02 8.05 -4.29
CA ASP A 171 -3.07 8.58 -5.16
C ASP A 171 -2.69 8.42 -6.65
N ALA A 172 -1.42 8.59 -7.01
CA ALA A 172 -0.94 8.39 -8.37
C ALA A 172 -1.12 6.94 -8.83
N LEU A 173 -0.77 5.97 -7.98
CA LEU A 173 -0.90 4.55 -8.28
C LEU A 173 -2.38 4.16 -8.44
N VAL A 174 -3.23 4.56 -7.50
CA VAL A 174 -4.67 4.29 -7.53
C VAL A 174 -5.35 4.93 -8.74
N ALA A 175 -5.04 6.20 -9.05
CA ALA A 175 -5.60 6.91 -10.19
C ALA A 175 -5.22 6.27 -11.54
N ASN A 176 -4.13 5.49 -11.59
CA ASN A 176 -3.69 4.76 -12.76
C ASN A 176 -4.03 3.27 -12.73
N GLY A 177 -4.99 2.86 -11.90
CA GLY A 177 -5.61 1.53 -11.95
C GLY A 177 -4.91 0.46 -11.11
N VAL A 178 -3.98 0.82 -10.23
CA VAL A 178 -3.43 -0.13 -9.25
C VAL A 178 -4.52 -0.44 -8.22
N SER A 179 -4.92 -1.71 -8.13
CA SER A 179 -6.07 -2.13 -7.31
C SER A 179 -5.73 -2.21 -5.81
N THR A 180 -4.49 -2.51 -5.48
CA THR A 180 -4.00 -2.59 -4.10
C THR A 180 -2.72 -1.78 -3.96
N VAL A 181 -2.75 -0.75 -3.14
CA VAL A 181 -1.55 -0.01 -2.74
C VAL A 181 -1.39 -0.13 -1.24
N GLY A 182 -0.24 -0.60 -0.79
CA GLY A 182 0.06 -0.80 0.62
C GLY A 182 1.44 -0.27 1.01
N ILE A 183 1.81 -0.47 2.27
CA ILE A 183 3.07 0.02 2.85
C ILE A 183 3.97 -1.15 3.23
N TYR A 184 5.23 -1.12 2.76
CA TYR A 184 6.30 -1.91 3.36
C TYR A 184 7.01 -1.08 4.42
N SER A 185 7.13 -1.60 5.62
CA SER A 185 7.89 -0.98 6.72
C SER A 185 8.04 -1.92 7.92
N THR A 186 8.67 -1.40 8.97
CA THR A 186 8.52 -1.88 10.35
C THR A 186 7.71 -0.87 11.17
N THR A 187 7.09 -1.30 12.27
CA THR A 187 6.39 -0.38 13.19
C THR A 187 7.29 0.79 13.63
N ALA A 188 8.57 0.52 13.91
CA ALA A 188 9.51 1.56 14.37
C ALA A 188 9.86 2.55 13.26
N GLN A 189 10.10 2.10 12.04
CA GLN A 189 10.39 2.98 10.89
C GLN A 189 9.16 3.81 10.52
N TRP A 190 7.98 3.19 10.47
CA TRP A 190 6.71 3.89 10.23
C TRP A 190 6.47 4.99 11.27
N GLN A 191 6.69 4.68 12.56
CA GLN A 191 6.57 5.68 13.63
C GLN A 191 7.58 6.83 13.43
N SER A 192 8.81 6.53 13.08
CA SER A 192 9.87 7.53 12.87
C SER A 192 9.57 8.45 11.69
N VAL A 193 9.14 7.89 10.57
CA VAL A 193 8.94 8.62 9.30
C VAL A 193 7.62 9.40 9.30
N THR A 194 6.55 8.81 9.86
CA THR A 194 5.19 9.34 9.71
C THR A 194 4.53 9.77 11.02
N GLY A 195 5.21 9.61 12.16
CA GLY A 195 4.59 9.84 13.46
C GLY A 195 3.54 8.78 13.84
N GLY A 196 3.54 7.62 13.18
CA GLY A 196 2.57 6.55 13.40
C GLY A 196 1.21 6.81 12.75
N TRP A 197 1.20 7.41 11.58
CA TRP A 197 -0.01 7.75 10.84
C TRP A 197 -0.91 6.53 10.60
N ILE A 198 -2.18 6.63 11.04
CA ILE A 198 -3.21 5.62 10.80
C ILE A 198 -3.99 6.00 9.53
N ASN A 199 -3.71 5.32 8.43
CA ASN A 199 -4.32 5.54 7.12
C ASN A 199 -5.17 4.36 6.65
N ASN A 200 -5.14 3.24 7.38
CA ASN A 200 -5.85 1.99 7.10
C ASN A 200 -5.46 1.32 5.76
N TRP A 201 -4.31 1.65 5.19
CA TRP A 201 -3.80 0.96 4.01
C TRP A 201 -3.27 -0.43 4.37
N PRO A 202 -3.26 -1.40 3.43
CA PRO A 202 -2.63 -2.69 3.67
C PRO A 202 -1.16 -2.54 4.04
N SER A 203 -0.65 -3.47 4.84
CA SER A 203 0.75 -3.48 5.24
C SER A 203 1.48 -4.77 4.82
N TRP A 204 2.73 -4.61 4.45
CA TRP A 204 3.75 -5.63 4.32
C TRP A 204 4.82 -5.32 5.39
N GLY A 205 4.83 -6.12 6.44
CA GLY A 205 5.72 -5.90 7.59
C GLY A 205 7.05 -6.61 7.42
N ALA A 206 8.16 -5.94 7.77
CA ALA A 206 9.46 -6.61 7.88
C ALA A 206 9.69 -7.15 9.29
N THR A 207 10.27 -8.33 9.38
CA THR A 207 10.62 -8.97 10.64
C THR A 207 12.10 -9.37 10.68
N THR A 208 12.61 -9.65 11.88
CA THR A 208 13.95 -10.22 12.06
C THR A 208 13.97 -11.75 12.08
N TRP A 209 12.81 -12.38 11.87
CA TRP A 209 12.67 -13.83 11.88
C TRP A 209 13.34 -14.50 10.70
N THR A 210 13.70 -15.76 10.87
CA THR A 210 14.40 -16.55 9.85
C THR A 210 13.55 -17.67 9.26
N THR A 211 12.30 -17.80 9.72
CA THR A 211 11.35 -18.82 9.23
C THR A 211 9.96 -18.24 9.01
N ALA A 212 9.26 -18.75 8.01
CA ALA A 212 7.89 -18.37 7.72
C ALA A 212 6.93 -18.59 8.90
N THR A 213 7.09 -19.68 9.63
CA THR A 213 6.23 -19.99 10.81
C THR A 213 6.33 -18.90 11.87
N GLN A 214 7.53 -18.37 12.11
CA GLN A 214 7.73 -17.28 13.07
C GLN A 214 7.16 -15.97 12.53
N ALA A 215 7.43 -15.64 11.25
CA ALA A 215 6.93 -14.42 10.62
C ALA A 215 5.40 -14.39 10.59
N LEU A 216 4.75 -15.54 10.33
CA LEU A 216 3.30 -15.65 10.27
C LEU A 216 2.62 -15.27 11.60
N THR A 217 3.29 -15.43 12.75
CA THR A 217 2.73 -14.99 14.05
C THR A 217 2.57 -13.47 14.13
N TYR A 218 3.24 -12.72 13.26
CA TYR A 218 3.16 -11.26 13.18
C TYR A 218 2.05 -10.73 12.27
N CYS A 219 1.36 -11.61 11.54
CA CYS A 219 0.20 -11.21 10.71
C CYS A 219 -0.95 -10.59 11.54
N THR A 220 -1.00 -10.85 12.83
CA THR A 220 -1.97 -10.25 13.75
C THR A 220 -1.27 -9.46 14.86
N GLY A 221 -1.85 -8.31 15.24
CA GLY A 221 -1.32 -7.49 16.35
C GLY A 221 -0.13 -6.59 15.99
N HIS A 222 0.30 -6.57 14.74
CA HIS A 222 1.44 -5.75 14.30
C HIS A 222 1.11 -4.82 13.11
N GLN A 223 -0.16 -4.46 12.97
CA GLN A 223 -0.66 -3.57 11.94
C GLN A 223 -0.27 -2.12 12.28
N PHE A 224 0.78 -1.61 11.67
CA PHE A 224 1.27 -0.26 11.96
C PHE A 224 0.52 0.86 11.21
N THR A 225 -0.17 0.52 10.10
CA THR A 225 -1.01 1.46 9.33
C THR A 225 -2.45 1.55 9.83
N GLY A 226 -2.88 0.61 10.69
CA GLY A 226 -4.29 0.39 11.05
C GLY A 226 -5.07 -0.48 10.06
N GLY A 227 -4.52 -0.74 8.88
CA GLY A 227 -5.08 -1.64 7.87
C GLY A 227 -4.67 -3.10 8.06
N PRO A 228 -5.13 -4.01 7.18
CA PRO A 228 -4.78 -5.42 7.25
C PRO A 228 -3.30 -5.67 6.92
N SER A 229 -2.70 -6.69 7.55
CA SER A 229 -1.40 -7.21 7.13
C SER A 229 -1.61 -8.20 5.99
N TYR A 230 -0.90 -7.99 4.88
CA TYR A 230 -0.93 -8.88 3.71
C TYR A 230 0.29 -9.77 3.63
N PHE A 231 1.45 -9.27 4.07
CA PHE A 231 2.69 -10.03 4.05
C PHE A 231 3.54 -9.73 5.27
N MET A 232 4.35 -10.73 5.65
CA MET A 232 5.45 -10.57 6.59
C MET A 232 6.74 -11.07 5.94
N GLN A 233 7.69 -10.15 5.75
CA GLN A 233 9.03 -10.48 5.28
C GLN A 233 9.81 -11.18 6.40
N PHE A 234 10.55 -12.21 6.04
CA PHE A 234 11.53 -12.86 6.90
C PHE A 234 12.80 -13.15 6.10
N LYS A 235 13.92 -13.22 6.81
CA LYS A 235 15.23 -13.41 6.20
C LYS A 235 15.79 -14.77 6.52
N PRO A 236 15.72 -15.75 5.62
CA PRO A 236 16.40 -17.04 5.82
C PRO A 236 17.90 -16.85 6.04
N LYS A 237 18.55 -17.79 6.72
CA LYS A 237 20.00 -17.72 6.96
C LYS A 237 20.83 -17.64 5.69
N ARG A 238 20.29 -18.04 4.56
CA ARG A 238 20.93 -18.01 3.22
C ARG A 238 19.87 -17.81 2.15
N GLY A 239 20.26 -17.14 1.07
CA GLY A 239 19.40 -16.91 -0.10
C GLY A 239 18.73 -15.54 -0.10
N LEU A 240 17.70 -15.41 -0.92
CA LEU A 240 16.89 -14.21 -1.05
C LEU A 240 15.99 -14.02 0.16
N ASP A 241 15.55 -12.81 0.39
CA ASP A 241 14.53 -12.49 1.37
C ASP A 241 13.19 -13.11 0.94
N GLN A 242 12.39 -13.51 1.92
CA GLN A 242 11.16 -14.26 1.70
C GLN A 242 9.99 -13.60 2.41
N ASP A 243 8.81 -13.84 1.86
CA ASP A 243 7.55 -13.32 2.37
C ASP A 243 6.56 -14.43 2.64
N VAL A 244 5.86 -14.34 3.74
CA VAL A 244 4.70 -15.19 4.01
C VAL A 244 3.44 -14.35 3.91
N ALA A 245 2.47 -14.84 3.12
CA ALA A 245 1.16 -14.22 3.02
C ALA A 245 0.36 -14.37 4.31
N CYS A 246 -0.25 -13.30 4.75
CA CYS A 246 -1.13 -13.24 5.89
C CYS A 246 -2.57 -13.57 5.50
#